data_ec834ac77121cde70d8f07d14afe5d64
#
_entry.id   ec834ac77121cde70d8f07d14afe5d64
#
_cell.length_a   1.000
_cell.length_b   1.000
_cell.length_c   1.000
_cell.angle_alpha   90.00
_cell.angle_beta   90.00
_cell.angle_gamma   90.00
#
_symmetry.space_group_name_H-M   'P 1'
#
loop_
_entity.id
_entity.type
_entity.pdbx_description
1 polymer ?
#
loop_
_entity_poly.entity_id
_entity_poly.type
_entity_poly.pdbx_seq_one_letter_code
_entity_poly.pdbx_strand_id
1 'polypeptide(L)'
;MKKEKYVMEGLFKVFNIAGMAFIFVGGHTGYISGKDMLYQLLLFVIVYCFMAHTYDAFEAQNKKNTELIYSQGLALFLADAVTYLTGHVTKTDGNSIWITVLILMGQVSFAAVYTLGSNLLFCRLYGRKEAAVLYGSREAFEKMENLKQISDRIHVKMWIRILEVTPEILEQLKNVDLVILQEVDKVQRDKILRYCAGNGIEVYLKPEMEDVLISTMKSVSVNGTMLLQLEDKDCLL
;
A
#
# COMPACT_ATOMS: atom_id res chain seq x y z
N MET A 1 0.10 -4.10 -20.75
CA MET A 1 0.38 -4.79 -19.46
C MET A 1 0.36 -3.88 -18.23
N LYS A 2 1.21 -2.81 -18.09
CA LYS A 2 1.15 -1.95 -16.87
C LYS A 2 -0.24 -1.30 -16.69
N LYS A 3 -0.85 -0.73 -17.73
CA LYS A 3 -2.15 -0.06 -17.67
C LYS A 3 -3.29 -1.01 -17.26
N GLU A 4 -3.28 -2.24 -17.73
CA GLU A 4 -4.28 -3.27 -17.39
C GLU A 4 -4.20 -3.68 -15.91
N LYS A 5 -2.98 -3.78 -15.35
CA LYS A 5 -2.78 -4.05 -13.91
C LYS A 5 -3.40 -2.95 -13.04
N TYR A 6 -3.20 -1.67 -13.39
CA TYR A 6 -3.80 -0.54 -12.66
C TYR A 6 -5.33 -0.53 -12.74
N VAL A 7 -5.89 -0.85 -13.90
CA VAL A 7 -7.35 -0.95 -14.08
C VAL A 7 -7.91 -2.08 -13.23
N MET A 8 -7.27 -3.23 -13.21
CA MET A 8 -7.68 -4.38 -12.39
C MET A 8 -7.63 -4.06 -10.89
N GLU A 9 -6.58 -3.38 -10.44
CA GLU A 9 -6.48 -2.94 -9.05
C GLU A 9 -7.57 -1.93 -8.68
N GLY A 10 -7.88 -1.01 -9.59
CA GLY A 10 -9.00 -0.09 -9.43
C GLY A 10 -10.34 -0.82 -9.32
N LEU A 11 -10.58 -1.84 -10.15
CA LEU A 11 -11.77 -2.68 -10.07
C LEU A 11 -11.86 -3.42 -8.73
N PHE A 12 -10.75 -4.00 -8.25
CA PHE A 12 -10.75 -4.66 -6.95
C PHE A 12 -11.09 -3.71 -5.80
N LYS A 13 -10.59 -2.46 -5.82
CA LYS A 13 -10.97 -1.44 -4.83
C LYS A 13 -12.47 -1.16 -4.86
N VAL A 14 -13.03 -0.95 -6.04
CA VAL A 14 -14.47 -0.67 -6.22
C VAL A 14 -15.32 -1.84 -5.74
N PHE A 15 -14.98 -3.08 -6.08
CA PHE A 15 -15.71 -4.26 -5.63
C PHE A 15 -15.62 -4.45 -4.11
N ASN A 16 -14.47 -4.17 -3.51
CA ASN A 16 -14.33 -4.20 -2.05
C ASN A 16 -15.28 -3.20 -1.39
N ILE A 17 -15.25 -1.94 -1.81
CA ILE A 17 -16.12 -0.88 -1.26
C ILE A 17 -17.60 -1.24 -1.46
N ALA A 18 -17.98 -1.72 -2.64
CA ALA A 18 -19.35 -2.12 -2.93
C ALA A 18 -19.82 -3.29 -2.05
N GLY A 19 -18.95 -4.29 -1.82
CA GLY A 19 -19.23 -5.40 -0.91
C GLY A 19 -19.44 -4.96 0.53
N MET A 20 -18.57 -4.03 1.02
CA MET A 20 -18.73 -3.46 2.37
C MET A 20 -20.03 -2.67 2.51
N ALA A 21 -20.36 -1.83 1.52
CA ALA A 21 -21.59 -1.08 1.47
C ALA A 21 -22.82 -2.00 1.44
N PHE A 22 -22.76 -3.11 0.71
CA PHE A 22 -23.84 -4.10 0.66
C PHE A 22 -24.08 -4.76 2.02
N ILE A 23 -23.01 -5.16 2.72
CA ILE A 23 -23.12 -5.76 4.07
C ILE A 23 -23.67 -4.72 5.05
N PHE A 24 -23.22 -3.46 4.97
CA PHE A 24 -23.74 -2.36 5.79
C PHE A 24 -25.24 -2.18 5.60
N VAL A 25 -25.70 -2.06 4.36
CA VAL A 25 -27.14 -1.93 4.04
C VAL A 25 -27.92 -3.15 4.52
N GLY A 26 -27.46 -4.35 4.20
CA GLY A 26 -28.13 -5.60 4.59
C GLY A 26 -28.30 -5.75 6.11
N GLY A 27 -27.28 -5.37 6.87
CA GLY A 27 -27.31 -5.43 8.33
C GLY A 27 -28.21 -4.40 8.99
N HIS A 28 -28.40 -3.24 8.36
CA HIS A 28 -29.25 -2.16 8.87
C HIS A 28 -30.70 -2.19 8.32
N THR A 29 -30.98 -3.09 7.37
CA THR A 29 -32.32 -3.24 6.78
C THR A 29 -33.33 -3.60 7.85
N GLY A 30 -34.41 -2.83 7.95
CA GLY A 30 -35.47 -3.03 8.95
C GLY A 30 -35.32 -2.20 10.24
N TYR A 31 -34.17 -1.57 10.45
CA TYR A 31 -33.92 -0.73 11.64
C TYR A 31 -33.89 0.76 11.31
N ILE A 32 -33.50 1.14 10.09
CA ILE A 32 -33.32 2.51 9.67
C ILE A 32 -34.30 2.85 8.54
N SER A 33 -34.88 4.08 8.56
CA SER A 33 -35.72 4.59 7.48
C SER A 33 -34.94 4.78 6.19
N GLY A 34 -35.58 4.61 5.02
CA GLY A 34 -34.91 4.63 3.73
C GLY A 34 -34.12 5.92 3.44
N LYS A 35 -34.58 7.10 3.89
CA LYS A 35 -33.84 8.37 3.73
C LYS A 35 -32.62 8.44 4.65
N ASP A 36 -32.79 8.04 5.89
CA ASP A 36 -31.73 8.02 6.90
C ASP A 36 -30.69 6.96 6.55
N MET A 37 -31.11 5.84 5.97
CA MET A 37 -30.25 4.78 5.47
C MET A 37 -29.28 5.30 4.38
N LEU A 38 -29.79 6.09 3.43
CA LEU A 38 -28.96 6.68 2.38
C LEU A 38 -27.90 7.63 2.96
N TYR A 39 -28.30 8.45 3.94
CA TYR A 39 -27.37 9.36 4.63
C TYR A 39 -26.27 8.58 5.38
N GLN A 40 -26.66 7.58 6.17
CA GLN A 40 -25.71 6.76 6.91
C GLN A 40 -24.79 5.95 6.00
N LEU A 41 -25.30 5.41 4.88
CA LEU A 41 -24.50 4.74 3.88
C LEU A 41 -23.46 5.66 3.25
N LEU A 42 -23.87 6.88 2.88
CA LEU A 42 -22.92 7.86 2.31
C LEU A 42 -21.84 8.23 3.34
N LEU A 43 -22.23 8.46 4.59
CA LEU A 43 -21.29 8.75 5.68
C LEU A 43 -20.32 7.59 5.88
N PHE A 44 -20.83 6.34 5.96
CA PHE A 44 -20.01 5.14 6.08
C PHE A 44 -18.98 5.02 4.93
N VAL A 45 -19.42 5.15 3.67
CA VAL A 45 -18.53 5.04 2.52
C VAL A 45 -17.46 6.12 2.52
N ILE A 46 -17.81 7.37 2.84
CA ILE A 46 -16.85 8.49 2.89
C ILE A 46 -15.80 8.22 3.96
N VAL A 47 -16.24 7.89 5.19
CA VAL A 47 -15.32 7.64 6.32
C VAL A 47 -14.47 6.41 6.04
N TYR A 48 -15.07 5.32 5.54
CA TYR A 48 -14.33 4.11 5.18
C TYR A 48 -13.26 4.38 4.13
N CYS A 49 -13.60 5.06 3.03
CA CYS A 49 -12.62 5.39 1.98
C CYS A 49 -11.50 6.29 2.50
N PHE A 50 -11.82 7.28 3.33
CA PHE A 50 -10.83 8.17 3.94
C PHE A 50 -9.87 7.39 4.87
N MET A 51 -10.42 6.57 5.76
CA MET A 51 -9.61 5.76 6.67
C MET A 51 -8.83 4.67 5.94
N ALA A 52 -9.43 4.01 4.95
CA ALA A 52 -8.76 3.01 4.14
C ALA A 52 -7.60 3.61 3.33
N HIS A 53 -7.70 4.86 2.88
CA HIS A 53 -6.59 5.58 2.27
C HIS A 53 -5.51 5.92 3.29
N THR A 54 -5.88 6.42 4.47
CA THR A 54 -4.95 6.80 5.54
C THR A 54 -4.12 5.61 6.05
N TYR A 55 -4.72 4.43 6.13
CA TYR A 55 -4.04 3.19 6.55
C TYR A 55 -3.47 2.35 5.41
N ASP A 56 -3.47 2.88 4.18
CA ASP A 56 -3.03 2.17 2.96
C ASP A 56 -3.67 0.78 2.81
N ALA A 57 -4.95 0.66 3.18
CA ALA A 57 -5.68 -0.60 3.20
C ALA A 57 -5.90 -1.21 1.80
N PHE A 58 -5.62 -0.44 0.75
CA PHE A 58 -5.73 -0.88 -0.65
C PHE A 58 -4.37 -1.08 -1.35
N GLU A 59 -3.24 -0.92 -0.64
CA GLU A 59 -1.91 -1.07 -1.20
C GLU A 59 -1.41 -2.53 -1.17
N ALA A 60 -2.09 -3.40 -1.90
CA ALA A 60 -1.77 -4.82 -1.96
C ALA A 60 -0.42 -5.15 -2.61
N GLN A 61 0.22 -4.20 -3.30
CA GLN A 61 1.54 -4.44 -3.93
C GLN A 61 2.67 -4.53 -2.90
N ASN A 62 2.59 -3.73 -1.83
CA ASN A 62 3.70 -3.53 -0.89
C ASN A 62 3.45 -4.13 0.49
N LYS A 63 2.23 -4.64 0.74
CA LYS A 63 1.82 -5.17 2.05
C LYS A 63 1.50 -6.67 1.98
N LYS A 64 1.65 -7.33 3.12
CA LYS A 64 1.18 -8.72 3.31
C LYS A 64 -0.35 -8.74 3.44
N ASN A 65 -0.96 -9.86 3.09
CA ASN A 65 -2.42 -10.04 3.24
C ASN A 65 -2.89 -9.77 4.68
N THR A 66 -2.12 -10.19 5.68
CA THR A 66 -2.43 -9.96 7.11
C THR A 66 -2.45 -8.47 7.47
N GLU A 67 -1.50 -7.69 6.94
CA GLU A 67 -1.44 -6.24 7.16
C GLU A 67 -2.60 -5.52 6.47
N LEU A 68 -2.97 -5.96 5.26
CA LEU A 68 -4.12 -5.42 4.54
C LEU A 68 -5.44 -5.68 5.27
N ILE A 69 -5.64 -6.91 5.76
CA ILE A 69 -6.83 -7.28 6.53
C ILE A 69 -6.92 -6.46 7.82
N TYR A 70 -5.79 -6.29 8.52
CA TYR A 70 -5.72 -5.46 9.71
C TYR A 70 -6.04 -3.99 9.41
N SER A 71 -5.44 -3.40 8.39
CA SER A 71 -5.68 -2.02 7.96
C SER A 71 -7.15 -1.79 7.57
N GLN A 72 -7.75 -2.75 6.84
CA GLN A 72 -9.17 -2.71 6.48
C GLN A 72 -10.06 -2.84 7.71
N GLY A 73 -9.74 -3.76 8.62
CA GLY A 73 -10.49 -3.96 9.86
C GLY A 73 -10.51 -2.70 10.73
N LEU A 74 -9.37 -2.00 10.84
CA LEU A 74 -9.28 -0.76 11.58
C LEU A 74 -10.09 0.37 10.91
N ALA A 75 -10.02 0.47 9.57
CA ALA A 75 -10.81 1.44 8.81
C ALA A 75 -12.32 1.20 8.94
N LEU A 76 -12.76 -0.06 8.91
CA LEU A 76 -14.15 -0.46 9.11
C LEU A 76 -14.63 -0.15 10.53
N PHE A 77 -13.83 -0.51 11.53
CA PHE A 77 -14.14 -0.20 12.92
C PHE A 77 -14.40 1.30 13.16
N LEU A 78 -13.53 2.15 12.60
CA LEU A 78 -13.71 3.60 12.72
C LEU A 78 -14.92 4.11 11.92
N ALA A 79 -15.16 3.57 10.73
CA ALA A 79 -16.33 3.94 9.93
C ALA A 79 -17.64 3.56 10.61
N ASP A 80 -17.74 2.33 11.14
CA ASP A 80 -18.93 1.89 11.86
C ASP A 80 -19.11 2.63 13.18
N ALA A 81 -18.04 2.94 13.90
CA ALA A 81 -18.11 3.74 15.13
C ALA A 81 -18.67 5.16 14.86
N VAL A 82 -18.18 5.83 13.81
CA VAL A 82 -18.65 7.18 13.43
C VAL A 82 -20.11 7.13 13.00
N THR A 83 -20.49 6.17 12.16
CA THR A 83 -21.90 6.04 11.71
C THR A 83 -22.83 5.69 12.86
N TYR A 84 -22.44 4.78 13.76
CA TYR A 84 -23.21 4.45 14.95
C TYR A 84 -23.43 5.67 15.86
N LEU A 85 -22.35 6.41 16.17
CA LEU A 85 -22.44 7.62 17.01
C LEU A 85 -23.33 8.68 16.35
N THR A 86 -23.19 8.90 15.06
CA THR A 86 -24.01 9.87 14.32
C THR A 86 -25.48 9.46 14.31
N GLY A 87 -25.79 8.20 14.06
CA GLY A 87 -27.15 7.65 14.10
C GLY A 87 -27.78 7.80 15.48
N HIS A 88 -27.01 7.55 16.53
CA HIS A 88 -27.49 7.71 17.91
C HIS A 88 -27.79 9.18 18.27
N VAL A 89 -26.92 10.12 17.86
CA VAL A 89 -27.11 11.55 18.09
C VAL A 89 -28.31 12.08 17.31
N THR A 90 -28.50 11.66 16.08
CA THR A 90 -29.62 12.08 15.21
C THR A 90 -30.94 11.36 15.54
N LYS A 91 -30.91 10.38 16.45
CA LYS A 91 -32.06 9.50 16.79
C LYS A 91 -32.64 8.77 15.59
N THR A 92 -31.84 8.56 14.57
CA THR A 92 -32.20 7.79 13.36
C THR A 92 -31.90 6.31 13.51
N ASP A 93 -31.11 5.98 14.52
CA ASP A 93 -30.61 4.63 14.77
C ASP A 93 -31.42 3.97 15.88
N GLY A 94 -32.26 2.99 15.51
CA GLY A 94 -32.92 2.06 16.43
C GLY A 94 -32.05 0.85 16.79
N ASN A 95 -30.79 0.82 16.31
CA ASN A 95 -29.93 -0.36 16.43
C ASN A 95 -29.32 -0.51 17.81
N SER A 96 -29.35 -1.72 18.31
CA SER A 96 -28.51 -2.14 19.42
C SER A 96 -27.03 -2.19 18.99
N ILE A 97 -26.12 -1.81 19.88
CA ILE A 97 -24.66 -1.91 19.66
C ILE A 97 -24.23 -3.33 19.20
N TRP A 98 -24.94 -4.36 19.64
CA TRP A 98 -24.68 -5.75 19.24
C TRP A 98 -24.90 -6.00 17.75
N ILE A 99 -25.85 -5.31 17.12
CA ILE A 99 -26.09 -5.40 15.68
C ILE A 99 -24.94 -4.79 14.92
N THR A 100 -24.47 -3.60 15.33
CA THR A 100 -23.29 -2.97 14.74
C THR A 100 -22.04 -3.85 14.86
N VAL A 101 -21.84 -4.50 16.01
CA VAL A 101 -20.73 -5.46 16.20
C VAL A 101 -20.87 -6.65 15.27
N LEU A 102 -22.06 -7.20 15.06
CA LEU A 102 -22.27 -8.30 14.12
C LEU A 102 -22.01 -7.89 12.68
N ILE A 103 -22.41 -6.67 12.30
CA ILE A 103 -22.13 -6.11 10.96
C ILE A 103 -20.63 -5.97 10.76
N LEU A 104 -19.92 -5.39 11.73
CA LEU A 104 -18.47 -5.25 11.69
C LEU A 104 -17.77 -6.60 11.55
N MET A 105 -18.20 -7.63 12.30
CA MET A 105 -17.64 -8.98 12.15
C MET A 105 -17.88 -9.56 10.75
N GLY A 106 -19.05 -9.34 10.18
CA GLY A 106 -19.37 -9.73 8.80
C GLY A 106 -18.48 -9.02 7.78
N GLN A 107 -18.29 -7.72 7.95
CA GLN A 107 -17.44 -6.89 7.08
C GLN A 107 -15.97 -7.31 7.16
N VAL A 108 -15.43 -7.53 8.37
CA VAL A 108 -14.03 -7.99 8.56
C VAL A 108 -13.83 -9.39 7.96
N SER A 109 -14.80 -10.28 8.13
CA SER A 109 -14.77 -11.61 7.51
C SER A 109 -14.78 -11.52 5.98
N PHE A 110 -15.63 -10.68 5.42
CA PHE A 110 -15.66 -10.39 3.98
C PHE A 110 -14.33 -9.79 3.52
N ALA A 111 -13.77 -8.79 4.25
CA ALA A 111 -12.48 -8.20 3.95
C ALA A 111 -11.37 -9.25 3.84
N ALA A 112 -11.33 -10.19 4.80
CA ALA A 112 -10.34 -11.26 4.81
C ALA A 112 -10.48 -12.18 3.58
N VAL A 113 -11.68 -12.71 3.33
CA VAL A 113 -11.95 -13.59 2.18
C VAL A 113 -11.67 -12.86 0.86
N TYR A 114 -12.12 -11.60 0.75
CA TYR A 114 -11.94 -10.80 -0.45
C TYR A 114 -10.47 -10.48 -0.71
N THR A 115 -9.71 -10.08 0.30
CA THR A 115 -8.28 -9.77 0.18
C THR A 115 -7.49 -11.01 -0.27
N LEU A 116 -7.74 -12.15 0.35
CA LEU A 116 -7.10 -13.41 -0.04
C LEU A 116 -7.48 -13.82 -1.46
N GLY A 117 -8.77 -13.79 -1.80
CA GLY A 117 -9.28 -14.16 -3.12
C GLY A 117 -8.78 -13.25 -4.23
N SER A 118 -8.84 -11.94 -4.03
CA SER A 118 -8.37 -10.95 -5.01
C SER A 118 -6.86 -11.05 -5.24
N ASN A 119 -6.08 -11.30 -4.17
CA ASN A 119 -4.64 -11.46 -4.28
C ASN A 119 -4.25 -12.76 -4.99
N LEU A 120 -4.93 -13.87 -4.71
CA LEU A 120 -4.76 -15.13 -5.42
C LEU A 120 -5.10 -14.97 -6.91
N LEU A 121 -6.22 -14.32 -7.21
CA LEU A 121 -6.64 -14.06 -8.59
C LEU A 121 -5.63 -13.17 -9.33
N PHE A 122 -5.17 -12.11 -8.68
CA PHE A 122 -4.16 -11.22 -9.25
C PHE A 122 -2.84 -11.97 -9.54
N CYS A 123 -2.35 -12.76 -8.59
CA CYS A 123 -1.13 -13.56 -8.78
C CYS A 123 -1.29 -14.63 -9.87
N ARG A 124 -2.51 -15.18 -10.04
CA ARG A 124 -2.78 -16.16 -11.09
C ARG A 124 -2.82 -15.52 -12.48
N LEU A 125 -3.33 -14.29 -12.60
CA LEU A 125 -3.47 -13.60 -13.88
C LEU A 125 -2.16 -12.95 -14.35
N TYR A 126 -1.41 -12.36 -13.42
CA TYR A 126 -0.25 -11.52 -13.74
C TYR A 126 1.08 -12.11 -13.27
N GLY A 127 1.06 -13.22 -12.53
CA GLY A 127 2.25 -13.77 -11.88
C GLY A 127 2.69 -12.96 -10.66
N ARG A 128 3.70 -13.46 -9.95
CA ARG A 128 4.40 -12.73 -8.90
C ARG A 128 5.56 -11.96 -9.53
N LYS A 129 5.87 -10.76 -9.00
CA LYS A 129 7.06 -10.02 -9.43
C LYS A 129 8.30 -10.78 -8.94
N GLU A 130 9.20 -11.09 -9.86
CA GLU A 130 10.51 -11.65 -9.51
C GLU A 130 11.43 -10.54 -9.02
N ALA A 131 11.96 -10.70 -7.81
CA ALA A 131 12.82 -9.71 -7.17
C ALA A 131 14.24 -10.24 -6.97
N ALA A 132 15.23 -9.35 -7.13
CA ALA A 132 16.60 -9.56 -6.68
C ALA A 132 16.88 -8.67 -5.46
N VAL A 133 17.44 -9.24 -4.40
CA VAL A 133 17.90 -8.49 -3.23
C VAL A 133 19.40 -8.33 -3.31
N LEU A 134 19.84 -7.07 -3.35
CA LEU A 134 21.24 -6.68 -3.39
C LEU A 134 21.64 -6.08 -2.04
N TYR A 135 22.64 -6.61 -1.38
CA TYR A 135 23.05 -6.18 -0.04
C TYR A 135 24.56 -5.96 0.05
N GLY A 136 24.96 -4.94 0.82
CA GLY A 136 26.37 -4.61 1.01
C GLY A 136 27.01 -5.30 2.23
N SER A 137 26.23 -5.45 3.32
CA SER A 137 26.72 -5.99 4.59
C SER A 137 26.04 -7.31 4.98
N ARG A 138 26.70 -8.09 5.86
CA ARG A 138 26.09 -9.31 6.41
C ARG A 138 24.92 -8.98 7.34
N GLU A 139 24.99 -7.87 8.06
CA GLU A 139 23.90 -7.41 8.91
C GLU A 139 22.65 -7.02 8.09
N ALA A 140 22.86 -6.40 6.91
CA ALA A 140 21.79 -6.11 5.97
C ALA A 140 21.08 -7.38 5.49
N PHE A 141 21.85 -8.44 5.22
CA PHE A 141 21.30 -9.75 4.84
C PHE A 141 20.43 -10.35 5.95
N GLU A 142 20.95 -10.40 7.20
CA GLU A 142 20.22 -10.97 8.34
C GLU A 142 18.93 -10.21 8.64
N LYS A 143 18.95 -8.87 8.55
CA LYS A 143 17.74 -8.02 8.67
C LYS A 143 16.70 -8.35 7.60
N MET A 144 17.15 -8.54 6.35
CA MET A 144 16.26 -8.83 5.23
C MET A 144 15.80 -10.29 5.20
N GLU A 145 16.61 -11.23 5.66
CA GLU A 145 16.21 -12.63 5.76
C GLU A 145 15.06 -12.83 6.75
N ASN A 146 15.02 -12.03 7.82
CA ASN A 146 13.87 -11.98 8.72
C ASN A 146 12.61 -11.37 8.07
N LEU A 147 12.77 -10.59 6.98
CA LEU A 147 11.71 -10.04 6.15
C LEU A 147 11.38 -10.95 4.95
N LYS A 148 11.57 -12.26 5.04
CA LYS A 148 11.44 -13.28 3.97
C LYS A 148 10.23 -13.14 3.03
N GLN A 149 9.22 -12.40 3.44
CA GLN A 149 8.07 -12.00 2.62
C GLN A 149 7.82 -10.50 2.78
N ILE A 150 8.28 -9.74 1.80
CA ILE A 150 8.02 -8.29 1.74
C ILE A 150 6.54 -8.06 1.37
N SER A 151 6.03 -8.87 0.45
CA SER A 151 4.64 -8.88 0.02
C SER A 151 4.31 -10.26 -0.57
N ASP A 152 3.05 -10.68 -0.50
CA ASP A 152 2.60 -11.94 -1.11
C ASP A 152 2.68 -11.93 -2.65
N ARG A 153 2.85 -10.76 -3.25
CA ARG A 153 2.99 -10.55 -4.71
C ARG A 153 4.43 -10.52 -5.19
N ILE A 154 5.43 -10.55 -4.28
CA ILE A 154 6.85 -10.47 -4.59
C ILE A 154 7.51 -11.81 -4.25
N HIS A 155 8.21 -12.38 -5.22
CA HIS A 155 9.02 -13.59 -5.05
C HIS A 155 10.50 -13.23 -5.15
N VAL A 156 11.25 -13.39 -4.08
CA VAL A 156 12.70 -13.16 -4.09
C VAL A 156 13.38 -14.35 -4.78
N LYS A 157 13.87 -14.11 -5.99
CA LYS A 157 14.51 -15.12 -6.82
C LYS A 157 16.00 -15.30 -6.48
N MET A 158 16.67 -14.19 -6.16
CA MET A 158 18.11 -14.22 -5.91
C MET A 158 18.55 -13.22 -4.84
N TRP A 159 19.61 -13.58 -4.13
CA TRP A 159 20.27 -12.75 -3.13
C TRP A 159 21.72 -12.56 -3.57
N ILE A 160 22.14 -11.33 -3.81
CA ILE A 160 23.48 -11.02 -4.31
C ILE A 160 24.15 -10.04 -3.35
N ARG A 161 25.32 -10.44 -2.85
CA ARG A 161 26.17 -9.54 -2.10
C ARG A 161 26.93 -8.63 -3.05
N ILE A 162 26.83 -7.33 -2.88
CA ILE A 162 27.51 -6.34 -3.70
C ILE A 162 28.72 -5.78 -2.95
N LEU A 163 29.89 -6.12 -3.42
CA LEU A 163 31.15 -5.43 -3.09
C LEU A 163 31.53 -4.49 -4.22
N GLU A 164 31.37 -4.97 -5.46
CA GLU A 164 31.58 -4.20 -6.67
C GLU A 164 30.57 -4.65 -7.74
N VAL A 165 30.05 -3.70 -8.51
CA VAL A 165 29.11 -3.99 -9.60
C VAL A 165 29.90 -4.47 -10.83
N THR A 166 29.74 -5.74 -11.16
CA THR A 166 30.32 -6.36 -12.36
C THR A 166 29.28 -6.44 -13.48
N PRO A 167 29.70 -6.52 -14.77
CA PRO A 167 28.78 -6.72 -15.89
C PRO A 167 27.91 -7.97 -15.74
N GLU A 168 28.44 -9.03 -15.14
CA GLU A 168 27.72 -10.29 -14.91
C GLU A 168 26.52 -10.11 -13.95
N ILE A 169 26.70 -9.31 -12.91
CA ILE A 169 25.61 -8.98 -11.98
C ILE A 169 24.52 -8.20 -12.73
N LEU A 170 24.89 -7.21 -13.54
CA LEU A 170 23.94 -6.43 -14.33
C LEU A 170 23.17 -7.31 -15.33
N GLU A 171 23.82 -8.30 -15.93
CA GLU A 171 23.12 -9.26 -16.80
C GLU A 171 22.10 -10.12 -16.05
N GLN A 172 22.42 -10.56 -14.83
CA GLN A 172 21.48 -11.31 -14.00
C GLN A 172 20.23 -10.48 -13.65
N LEU A 173 20.39 -9.15 -13.49
CA LEU A 173 19.29 -8.25 -13.20
C LEU A 173 18.30 -8.06 -14.36
N LYS A 174 18.65 -8.43 -15.60
CA LYS A 174 17.71 -8.40 -16.74
C LYS A 174 16.52 -9.33 -16.57
N ASN A 175 16.67 -10.37 -15.75
CA ASN A 175 15.67 -11.41 -15.56
C ASN A 175 14.80 -11.20 -14.32
N VAL A 176 14.77 -9.98 -13.79
CA VAL A 176 13.93 -9.63 -12.64
C VAL A 176 13.12 -8.37 -12.90
N ASP A 177 11.96 -8.28 -12.26
CA ASP A 177 11.05 -7.13 -12.37
C ASP A 177 11.38 -6.04 -11.35
N LEU A 178 11.99 -6.44 -10.24
CA LEU A 178 12.23 -5.60 -9.07
C LEU A 178 13.63 -5.85 -8.48
N VAL A 179 14.31 -4.77 -8.14
CA VAL A 179 15.58 -4.81 -7.40
C VAL A 179 15.40 -4.13 -6.05
N ILE A 180 15.84 -4.78 -4.98
CA ILE A 180 15.80 -4.25 -3.62
C ILE A 180 17.23 -4.01 -3.16
N LEU A 181 17.56 -2.75 -2.87
CA LEU A 181 18.88 -2.33 -2.43
C LEU A 181 18.91 -2.13 -0.92
N GLN A 182 19.84 -2.81 -0.24
CA GLN A 182 20.00 -2.69 1.19
C GLN A 182 21.47 -2.47 1.58
N GLU A 183 21.77 -1.30 2.15
CA GLU A 183 23.12 -0.94 2.65
C GLU A 183 24.23 -1.16 1.59
N VAL A 184 23.96 -0.79 0.34
CA VAL A 184 24.92 -0.84 -0.75
C VAL A 184 25.65 0.52 -0.83
N ASP A 185 26.98 0.49 -1.04
CA ASP A 185 27.79 1.69 -1.18
C ASP A 185 27.24 2.65 -2.27
N LYS A 186 27.33 3.96 -2.02
CA LYS A 186 26.73 5.01 -2.85
C LYS A 186 27.15 4.91 -4.33
N VAL A 187 28.44 4.67 -4.58
CA VAL A 187 28.95 4.55 -5.96
C VAL A 187 28.36 3.36 -6.70
N GLN A 188 28.25 2.23 -6.01
CA GLN A 188 27.68 1.01 -6.58
C GLN A 188 26.16 1.13 -6.72
N ARG A 189 25.49 1.76 -5.74
CA ARG A 189 24.07 2.10 -5.77
C ARG A 189 23.72 2.92 -7.01
N ASP A 190 24.46 3.98 -7.31
CA ASP A 190 24.22 4.84 -8.46
C ASP A 190 24.37 4.10 -9.79
N LYS A 191 25.35 3.20 -9.91
CA LYS A 191 25.52 2.35 -11.11
C LYS A 191 24.28 1.45 -11.32
N ILE A 192 23.81 0.80 -10.25
CA ILE A 192 22.62 -0.08 -10.30
C ILE A 192 21.39 0.73 -10.65
N LEU A 193 21.17 1.89 -10.01
CA LEU A 193 20.02 2.75 -10.28
C LEU A 193 19.94 3.17 -11.74
N ARG A 194 21.07 3.64 -12.32
CA ARG A 194 21.15 4.02 -13.74
C ARG A 194 20.84 2.84 -14.66
N TYR A 195 21.37 1.68 -14.35
CA TYR A 195 21.09 0.47 -15.11
C TYR A 195 19.61 0.06 -15.07
N CYS A 196 19.02 0.02 -13.87
CA CYS A 196 17.61 -0.33 -13.68
C CYS A 196 16.68 0.69 -14.36
N ALA A 197 16.97 1.99 -14.23
CA ALA A 197 16.22 3.05 -14.90
C ALA A 197 16.24 2.90 -16.43
N GLY A 198 17.42 2.58 -17.01
CA GLY A 198 17.56 2.35 -18.45
C GLY A 198 16.85 1.11 -18.97
N ASN A 199 16.63 0.09 -18.12
CA ASN A 199 15.98 -1.18 -18.47
C ASN A 199 14.53 -1.29 -17.98
N GLY A 200 13.98 -0.26 -17.32
CA GLY A 200 12.60 -0.26 -16.83
C GLY A 200 12.34 -1.21 -15.65
N ILE A 201 13.39 -1.56 -14.90
CA ILE A 201 13.35 -2.41 -13.70
C ILE A 201 12.96 -1.51 -12.52
N GLU A 202 11.99 -1.93 -11.72
CA GLU A 202 11.61 -1.20 -10.50
C GLU A 202 12.68 -1.35 -9.42
N VAL A 203 12.93 -0.28 -8.64
CA VAL A 203 13.94 -0.32 -7.57
C VAL A 203 13.33 0.15 -6.26
N TYR A 204 13.49 -0.67 -5.22
CA TYR A 204 13.19 -0.30 -3.85
C TYR A 204 14.51 -0.12 -3.11
N LEU A 205 14.67 1.02 -2.49
CA LEU A 205 15.85 1.32 -1.69
C LEU A 205 15.44 1.96 -0.36
N LYS A 206 16.23 1.70 0.67
CA LYS A 206 16.11 2.45 1.92
C LYS A 206 16.72 3.83 1.69
N PRO A 207 15.94 4.91 1.83
CA PRO A 207 16.49 6.25 1.64
C PRO A 207 17.54 6.55 2.71
N GLU A 208 18.65 7.15 2.30
CA GLU A 208 19.62 7.75 3.19
C GLU A 208 19.21 9.18 3.56
N MET A 209 19.82 9.75 4.59
CA MET A 209 19.47 11.11 5.05
C MET A 209 19.59 12.14 3.92
N GLU A 210 20.61 11.99 3.05
CA GLU A 210 20.82 12.84 1.88
C GLU A 210 19.65 12.72 0.88
N ASP A 211 19.15 11.52 0.62
CA ASP A 211 18.04 11.28 -0.31
C ASP A 211 16.76 11.96 0.20
N VAL A 212 16.53 11.90 1.52
CA VAL A 212 15.38 12.57 2.16
C VAL A 212 15.52 14.09 2.05
N LEU A 213 16.70 14.64 2.33
CA LEU A 213 16.96 16.07 2.20
C LEU A 213 16.77 16.55 0.76
N ILE A 214 17.30 15.82 -0.22
CA ILE A 214 17.14 16.14 -1.66
C ILE A 214 15.66 16.13 -2.06
N SER A 215 14.87 15.18 -1.55
CA SER A 215 13.44 15.08 -1.87
C SER A 215 12.62 16.25 -1.33
N THR A 216 13.09 16.93 -0.28
CA THR A 216 12.44 18.11 0.32
C THR A 216 12.89 19.43 -0.28
N MET A 217 13.94 19.44 -1.12
CA MET A 217 14.46 20.63 -1.76
C MET A 217 13.60 21.08 -2.93
N LYS A 218 13.45 22.39 -3.11
CA LYS A 218 12.83 22.97 -4.30
C LYS A 218 13.85 23.13 -5.41
N SER A 219 13.47 22.79 -6.63
CA SER A 219 14.28 23.10 -7.82
C SER A 219 14.11 24.56 -8.20
N VAL A 220 15.21 25.31 -8.25
CA VAL A 220 15.26 26.72 -8.65
C VAL A 220 16.17 26.82 -9.87
N SER A 221 15.71 27.53 -10.90
CA SER A 221 16.55 27.82 -12.08
C SER A 221 17.29 29.15 -11.89
N VAL A 222 18.61 29.10 -11.88
CA VAL A 222 19.46 30.28 -11.83
C VAL A 222 20.33 30.29 -13.08
N ASN A 223 20.21 31.31 -13.90
CA ASN A 223 20.96 31.47 -15.16
C ASN A 223 20.95 30.25 -16.08
N GLY A 224 19.78 29.56 -16.18
CA GLY A 224 19.63 28.35 -17.01
C GLY A 224 20.18 27.07 -16.40
N THR A 225 20.70 27.13 -15.16
CA THR A 225 21.14 25.95 -14.39
C THR A 225 20.10 25.63 -13.34
N MET A 226 19.66 24.37 -13.27
CA MET A 226 18.79 23.90 -12.19
C MET A 226 19.62 23.63 -10.93
N LEU A 227 19.28 24.33 -9.86
CA LEU A 227 19.88 24.17 -8.53
C LEU A 227 18.79 23.68 -7.55
N LEU A 228 19.20 22.92 -6.54
CA LEU A 228 18.33 22.51 -5.45
C LEU A 228 18.53 23.47 -4.27
N GLN A 229 17.42 24.05 -3.80
CA GLN A 229 17.42 24.96 -2.65
C GLN A 229 16.79 24.26 -1.46
N LEU A 230 17.52 24.17 -0.35
CA LEU A 230 16.98 23.77 0.94
C LEU A 230 16.18 24.96 1.51
N GLU A 231 14.89 24.76 1.73
CA GLU A 231 14.08 25.78 2.43
C GLU A 231 14.35 25.68 3.94
N ASP A 232 14.80 26.80 4.51
CA ASP A 232 14.95 26.93 5.96
C ASP A 232 13.55 26.98 6.58
N LYS A 233 13.20 25.99 7.40
CA LYS A 233 11.87 25.90 8.04
C LYS A 233 11.66 26.89 9.19
N ASP A 234 12.64 27.73 9.49
CA ASP A 234 12.57 28.68 10.60
C ASP A 234 11.76 29.97 10.31
N CYS A 235 11.11 30.09 9.15
CA CYS A 235 10.24 31.23 8.82
C CYS A 235 8.74 30.99 9.05
N LEU A 236 8.35 29.95 9.78
CA LEU A 236 6.94 29.66 10.14
C LEU A 236 6.77 29.47 11.65
N LEU A 237 7.18 30.49 12.41
CA LEU A 237 6.75 30.73 13.80
C LEU A 237 6.12 32.12 13.93
#